data_d3e432a9cfcc94e042d421c3b97bf1a3
#
_entry.id   d3e432a9cfcc94e042d421c3b97bf1a3
#
_cell.length_a   1.000
_cell.length_b   1.000
_cell.length_c   1.000
_cell.angle_alpha   90.00
_cell.angle_beta   90.00
_cell.angle_gamma   90.00
#
_symmetry.space_group_name_H-M   'P 1'
#
loop_
_entity.id
_entity.type
_entity.pdbx_description
1 polymer ?
#
loop_
_entity_poly.entity_id
_entity_poly.type
_entity_poly.pdbx_seq_one_letter_code
_entity_poly.pdbx_strand_id
1 'polypeptide(L)'
;FKDGVLVRKKSGNRGLGLQIDDLYMITPYWCRKAELLKDPKWLDRAIEESLDYFDYLWDRDDKLMHCLWLEENKAPYGLYWGRGNGWYIMAVTDLLTFIPQDHPKRNEVLEDYRTFINGIIRRQGKRGLWHQILDRPDVYPEASCSGMFTYCILKGVNEGWLDSSFHEAGTKGWRGLLTLVNDEGEIT
;
A
#
# COMPACT_ATOMS: atom_id res chain seq x y z
N PHE A 1 -12.69 -3.47 16.90
CA PHE A 1 -11.40 -2.82 17.13
C PHE A 1 -10.66 -3.56 18.25
N LYS A 2 -9.38 -3.73 18.05
CA LYS A 2 -8.48 -4.23 19.07
C LYS A 2 -7.29 -3.27 19.13
N ASP A 3 -6.98 -2.79 20.34
CA ASP A 3 -5.92 -1.79 20.57
C ASP A 3 -6.02 -0.56 19.65
N GLY A 4 -7.26 -0.20 19.29
CA GLY A 4 -7.54 0.90 18.38
C GLY A 4 -7.64 0.50 16.90
N VAL A 5 -7.05 -0.60 16.46
CA VAL A 5 -7.01 -1.04 15.06
C VAL A 5 -8.29 -1.73 14.62
N LEU A 6 -8.71 -1.50 13.38
CA LEU A 6 -9.83 -2.22 12.78
C LEU A 6 -9.42 -3.66 12.45
N VAL A 7 -10.09 -4.62 13.06
CA VAL A 7 -9.87 -6.05 12.81
C VAL A 7 -11.13 -6.71 12.32
N ARG A 8 -11.00 -7.74 11.50
CA ARG A 8 -12.12 -8.59 11.09
C ARG A 8 -12.07 -9.96 11.76
N LYS A 9 -13.26 -10.52 11.98
CA LYS A 9 -13.37 -11.92 12.38
C LYS A 9 -13.05 -12.82 11.18
N LYS A 10 -12.07 -13.69 11.31
CA LYS A 10 -11.72 -14.65 10.28
C LYS A 10 -12.70 -15.83 10.27
N SER A 11 -12.96 -16.41 9.10
CA SER A 11 -13.80 -17.59 8.96
C SER A 11 -13.19 -18.80 9.67
N GLY A 12 -14.04 -19.63 10.25
CA GLY A 12 -13.61 -20.72 11.13
C GLY A 12 -13.14 -20.18 12.50
N ASN A 13 -12.39 -20.97 13.24
CA ASN A 13 -11.92 -20.63 14.58
C ASN A 13 -10.59 -19.82 14.59
N ARG A 14 -10.26 -19.09 13.53
CA ARG A 14 -8.99 -18.34 13.41
C ARG A 14 -8.95 -17.01 14.15
N GLY A 15 -9.97 -16.69 14.94
CA GLY A 15 -9.98 -15.46 15.76
C GLY A 15 -10.11 -14.16 14.95
N LEU A 16 -9.50 -13.10 15.49
CA LEU A 16 -9.43 -11.78 14.87
C LEU A 16 -8.14 -11.63 14.05
N GLY A 17 -8.16 -10.75 13.05
CA GLY A 17 -6.96 -10.47 12.28
C GLY A 17 -7.09 -9.24 11.39
N LEU A 18 -5.95 -8.72 10.96
CA LEU A 18 -5.82 -7.71 9.93
C LEU A 18 -5.64 -8.39 8.58
N GLN A 19 -6.16 -7.78 7.54
CA GLN A 19 -5.88 -8.14 6.17
C GLN A 19 -5.47 -6.87 5.42
N ILE A 20 -4.33 -6.91 4.76
CA ILE A 20 -3.65 -5.75 4.21
C ILE A 20 -4.53 -4.86 3.32
N ASP A 21 -5.44 -5.44 2.54
CA ASP A 21 -6.34 -4.73 1.63
C ASP A 21 -7.49 -3.99 2.35
N ASP A 22 -7.78 -4.34 3.62
CA ASP A 22 -8.82 -3.66 4.39
C ASP A 22 -8.51 -2.18 4.62
N LEU A 23 -7.22 -1.81 4.67
CA LEU A 23 -6.82 -0.42 4.84
C LEU A 23 -7.39 0.48 3.73
N TYR A 24 -7.32 0.05 2.47
CA TYR A 24 -7.86 0.83 1.36
C TYR A 24 -9.39 0.90 1.38
N MET A 25 -10.04 -0.09 1.95
CA MET A 25 -11.51 -0.07 2.06
C MET A 25 -12.02 0.97 3.05
N ILE A 26 -11.22 1.36 4.05
CA ILE A 26 -11.65 2.26 5.12
C ILE A 26 -11.01 3.64 5.10
N THR A 27 -9.72 3.74 4.74
CA THR A 27 -8.99 5.02 4.77
C THR A 27 -9.62 6.10 3.90
N PRO A 28 -9.98 5.86 2.62
CA PRO A 28 -10.66 6.86 1.80
C PRO A 28 -12.02 7.28 2.37
N TYR A 29 -12.74 6.36 3.00
CA TYR A 29 -14.01 6.69 3.66
C TYR A 29 -13.81 7.69 4.81
N TRP A 30 -12.83 7.46 5.68
CA TRP A 30 -12.56 8.39 6.78
C TRP A 30 -12.04 9.74 6.31
N CYS A 31 -11.17 9.76 5.30
CA CYS A 31 -10.71 11.01 4.68
C CYS A 31 -11.89 11.83 4.14
N ARG A 32 -12.78 11.21 3.36
CA ARG A 32 -13.98 11.88 2.84
C ARG A 32 -14.95 12.30 3.93
N LYS A 33 -15.08 11.51 4.99
CA LYS A 33 -15.91 11.84 6.14
C LYS A 33 -15.36 13.04 6.92
N ALA A 34 -14.04 13.15 7.06
CA ALA A 34 -13.40 14.31 7.67
C ALA A 34 -13.73 15.60 6.91
N GLU A 35 -13.62 15.58 5.58
CA GLU A 35 -13.98 16.71 4.72
C GLU A 35 -15.47 17.08 4.83
N LEU A 36 -16.36 16.09 4.68
CA LEU A 36 -17.81 16.30 4.66
C LEU A 36 -18.33 16.86 5.98
N LEU A 37 -17.84 16.32 7.09
CA LEU A 37 -18.28 16.74 8.43
C LEU A 37 -17.45 17.89 9.01
N LYS A 38 -16.37 18.29 8.34
CA LYS A 38 -15.37 19.27 8.83
C LYS A 38 -14.87 18.91 10.24
N ASP A 39 -14.64 17.61 10.47
CA ASP A 39 -14.26 17.07 11.77
C ASP A 39 -12.93 16.31 11.62
N PRO A 40 -11.81 16.91 12.08
CA PRO A 40 -10.46 16.35 11.88
C PRO A 40 -10.25 15.00 12.54
N LYS A 41 -11.05 14.64 13.53
CA LYS A 41 -10.92 13.32 14.21
C LYS A 41 -10.98 12.12 13.25
N TRP A 42 -11.68 12.26 12.13
CA TRP A 42 -11.76 11.19 11.14
C TRP A 42 -10.50 11.07 10.29
N LEU A 43 -9.82 12.20 10.06
CA LEU A 43 -8.50 12.19 9.44
C LEU A 43 -7.45 11.61 10.40
N ASP A 44 -7.45 12.03 11.67
CA ASP A 44 -6.59 11.46 12.69
C ASP A 44 -6.77 9.93 12.78
N ARG A 45 -8.01 9.46 12.69
CA ARG A 45 -8.31 8.02 12.67
C ARG A 45 -7.73 7.31 11.44
N ALA A 46 -7.82 7.92 10.25
CA ALA A 46 -7.21 7.36 9.04
C ALA A 46 -5.68 7.27 9.16
N ILE A 47 -5.06 8.28 9.76
CA ILE A 47 -3.62 8.34 9.99
C ILE A 47 -3.19 7.23 10.97
N GLU A 48 -3.86 7.12 12.11
CA GLU A 48 -3.57 6.08 13.11
C GLU A 48 -3.68 4.67 12.52
N GLU A 49 -4.76 4.39 11.80
CA GLU A 49 -4.95 3.09 11.16
C GLU A 49 -3.84 2.78 10.14
N SER A 50 -3.38 3.76 9.38
CA SER A 50 -2.31 3.58 8.40
C SER A 50 -0.97 3.21 9.07
N LEU A 51 -0.62 3.89 10.16
CA LEU A 51 0.57 3.64 10.96
C LEU A 51 0.50 2.27 11.65
N ASP A 52 -0.65 1.95 12.25
CA ASP A 52 -0.87 0.65 12.89
C ASP A 52 -0.73 -0.51 11.88
N TYR A 53 -1.29 -0.36 10.66
CA TYR A 53 -1.14 -1.39 9.62
C TYR A 53 0.32 -1.58 9.21
N PHE A 54 1.11 -0.51 9.16
CA PHE A 54 2.55 -0.61 8.91
C PHE A 54 3.23 -1.40 10.02
N ASP A 55 3.01 -1.03 11.27
CA ASP A 55 3.62 -1.69 12.42
C ASP A 55 3.26 -3.19 12.52
N TYR A 56 2.02 -3.55 12.21
CA TYR A 56 1.55 -4.94 12.30
C TYR A 56 2.02 -5.83 11.15
N LEU A 57 2.18 -5.28 9.94
CA LEU A 57 2.37 -6.10 8.72
C LEU A 57 3.75 -5.96 8.08
N TRP A 58 4.52 -4.94 8.44
CA TRP A 58 5.82 -4.66 7.83
C TRP A 58 6.89 -5.67 8.21
N ASP A 59 7.49 -6.30 7.21
CA ASP A 59 8.69 -7.10 7.37
C ASP A 59 9.94 -6.24 7.18
N ARG A 60 10.75 -6.13 8.24
CA ARG A 60 11.96 -5.29 8.26
C ARG A 60 13.11 -5.87 7.47
N ASP A 61 13.14 -7.20 7.28
CA ASP A 61 14.22 -7.89 6.58
C ASP A 61 13.96 -7.89 5.08
N ASP A 62 12.77 -8.35 4.67
CA ASP A 62 12.36 -8.39 3.26
C ASP A 62 11.92 -7.04 2.69
N LYS A 63 11.62 -6.05 3.54
CA LYS A 63 11.12 -4.72 3.14
C LYS A 63 9.82 -4.81 2.33
N LEU A 64 8.90 -5.63 2.77
CA LEU A 64 7.59 -5.89 2.17
C LEU A 64 6.53 -6.00 3.27
N MET A 65 5.24 -5.92 2.88
CA MET A 65 4.13 -6.13 3.80
C MET A 65 3.61 -7.56 3.68
N HIS A 66 3.48 -8.25 4.81
CA HIS A 66 2.72 -9.50 4.88
C HIS A 66 1.24 -9.25 4.58
N CYS A 67 0.55 -10.23 4.02
CA CYS A 67 -0.87 -10.06 3.67
C CYS A 67 -1.81 -10.16 4.88
N LEU A 68 -1.38 -10.75 5.98
CA LEU A 68 -2.19 -11.01 7.16
C LEU A 68 -1.43 -10.77 8.46
N TRP A 69 -2.16 -10.36 9.49
CA TRP A 69 -1.79 -10.55 10.89
C TRP A 69 -2.91 -11.29 11.59
N LEU A 70 -2.58 -12.29 12.39
CA LEU A 70 -3.54 -13.10 13.13
C LEU A 70 -3.28 -12.97 14.63
N GLU A 71 -4.36 -12.74 15.38
CA GLU A 71 -4.30 -12.62 16.84
C GLU A 71 -3.73 -13.85 17.52
N GLU A 72 -4.05 -15.04 17.01
CA GLU A 72 -3.55 -16.31 17.54
C GLU A 72 -2.03 -16.45 17.42
N ASN A 73 -1.45 -15.88 16.36
CA ASN A 73 -0.01 -15.95 16.10
C ASN A 73 0.77 -14.79 16.74
N LYS A 74 0.09 -13.67 17.04
CA LYS A 74 0.68 -12.39 17.46
C LYS A 74 1.86 -11.94 16.58
N ALA A 75 1.79 -12.26 15.31
CA ALA A 75 2.83 -12.00 14.33
C ALA A 75 2.21 -11.83 12.92
N PRO A 76 2.87 -11.09 12.03
CA PRO A 76 2.48 -11.07 10.63
C PRO A 76 2.61 -12.45 10.01
N TYR A 77 1.78 -12.72 9.00
CA TYR A 77 1.66 -14.03 8.42
C TYR A 77 1.27 -13.96 6.94
N GLY A 78 1.69 -14.98 6.20
CA GLY A 78 1.32 -15.18 4.82
C GLY A 78 2.32 -14.61 3.82
N LEU A 79 1.91 -14.61 2.55
CA LEU A 79 2.75 -14.23 1.41
C LEU A 79 2.86 -12.71 1.28
N TYR A 80 3.90 -12.25 0.60
CA TYR A 80 4.02 -10.86 0.14
C TYR A 80 3.19 -10.66 -1.14
N TRP A 81 1.88 -10.69 -0.97
CA TRP A 81 0.94 -10.60 -2.08
C TRP A 81 0.97 -9.23 -2.75
N GLY A 82 1.28 -9.20 -4.06
CA GLY A 82 1.50 -7.96 -4.81
C GLY A 82 0.31 -7.01 -4.77
N ARG A 83 -0.91 -7.48 -5.07
CA ARG A 83 -2.11 -6.64 -5.03
C ARG A 83 -2.46 -6.16 -3.62
N GLY A 84 -2.24 -6.98 -2.59
CA GLY A 84 -2.41 -6.53 -1.20
C GLY A 84 -1.47 -5.39 -0.84
N ASN A 85 -0.17 -5.52 -1.16
CA ASN A 85 0.80 -4.45 -1.03
C ASN A 85 0.41 -3.22 -1.86
N GLY A 86 -0.19 -3.43 -3.04
CA GLY A 86 -0.75 -2.35 -3.87
C GLY A 86 -1.87 -1.58 -3.16
N TRP A 87 -2.81 -2.28 -2.53
CA TRP A 87 -3.89 -1.64 -1.77
C TRP A 87 -3.37 -0.82 -0.59
N TYR A 88 -2.37 -1.36 0.14
CA TYR A 88 -1.74 -0.61 1.22
C TYR A 88 -1.18 0.73 0.72
N ILE A 89 -0.32 0.71 -0.30
CA ILE A 89 0.34 1.94 -0.75
C ILE A 89 -0.64 2.92 -1.43
N MET A 90 -1.70 2.42 -2.08
CA MET A 90 -2.79 3.26 -2.59
C MET A 90 -3.48 4.01 -1.45
N ALA A 91 -3.78 3.31 -0.33
CA ALA A 91 -4.38 3.93 0.86
C ALA A 91 -3.50 5.05 1.41
N VAL A 92 -2.21 4.79 1.59
CA VAL A 92 -1.24 5.78 2.11
C VAL A 92 -1.04 6.95 1.14
N THR A 93 -0.99 6.67 -0.17
CA THR A 93 -0.86 7.69 -1.22
C THR A 93 -2.06 8.65 -1.21
N ASP A 94 -3.27 8.10 -1.14
CA ASP A 94 -4.49 8.91 -1.05
C ASP A 94 -4.53 9.69 0.27
N LEU A 95 -4.24 9.03 1.39
CA LEU A 95 -4.21 9.66 2.71
C LEU A 95 -3.28 10.89 2.75
N LEU A 96 -2.08 10.79 2.19
CA LEU A 96 -1.11 11.89 2.15
C LEU A 96 -1.63 13.14 1.44
N THR A 97 -2.60 13.01 0.54
CA THR A 97 -3.24 14.16 -0.12
C THR A 97 -4.19 14.92 0.81
N PHE A 98 -4.70 14.28 1.85
CA PHE A 98 -5.61 14.88 2.83
C PHE A 98 -4.90 15.44 4.06
N ILE A 99 -3.71 14.92 4.40
CA ILE A 99 -2.99 15.35 5.60
C ILE A 99 -2.40 16.75 5.38
N PRO A 100 -2.76 17.75 6.20
CA PRO A 100 -2.14 19.09 6.14
C PRO A 100 -0.62 19.04 6.29
N GLN A 101 0.08 19.99 5.69
CA GLN A 101 1.54 20.06 5.73
C GLN A 101 2.11 20.18 7.16
N ASP A 102 1.36 20.86 8.03
CA ASP A 102 1.70 21.12 9.43
C ASP A 102 1.15 20.06 10.40
N HIS A 103 0.52 18.99 9.90
CA HIS A 103 -0.01 17.94 10.76
C HIS A 103 1.12 17.18 11.47
N PRO A 104 1.07 16.99 12.82
CA PRO A 104 2.18 16.44 13.60
C PRO A 104 2.63 15.03 13.15
N LYS A 105 1.71 14.21 12.65
CA LYS A 105 1.99 12.83 12.18
C LYS A 105 2.30 12.73 10.68
N ARG A 106 2.27 13.84 9.93
CA ARG A 106 2.50 13.78 8.48
C ARG A 106 3.84 13.17 8.11
N ASN A 107 4.89 13.58 8.82
CA ASN A 107 6.24 13.09 8.54
C ASN A 107 6.39 11.59 8.81
N GLU A 108 5.69 11.05 9.81
CA GLU A 108 5.69 9.63 10.12
C GLU A 108 5.06 8.82 8.98
N VAL A 109 3.86 9.21 8.53
CA VAL A 109 3.19 8.58 7.38
C VAL A 109 4.04 8.68 6.11
N LEU A 110 4.70 9.81 5.89
CA LEU A 110 5.56 10.03 4.73
C LEU A 110 6.83 9.15 4.76
N GLU A 111 7.37 8.89 5.95
CA GLU A 111 8.51 7.99 6.11
C GLU A 111 8.13 6.53 5.85
N ASP A 112 6.99 6.08 6.34
CA ASP A 112 6.45 4.74 6.03
C ASP A 112 6.22 4.57 4.53
N TYR A 113 5.63 5.60 3.89
CA TYR A 113 5.45 5.63 2.43
C TYR A 113 6.79 5.46 1.69
N ARG A 114 7.82 6.25 2.06
CA ARG A 114 9.15 6.19 1.45
C ARG A 114 9.83 4.85 1.68
N THR A 115 9.74 4.35 2.89
CA THR A 115 10.30 3.05 3.29
C THR A 115 9.68 1.93 2.47
N PHE A 116 8.35 1.95 2.32
CA PHE A 116 7.63 0.98 1.50
C PHE A 116 8.03 1.07 0.02
N ILE A 117 8.02 2.25 -0.58
CA ILE A 117 8.40 2.43 -2.00
C ILE A 117 9.82 1.93 -2.27
N ASN A 118 10.77 2.20 -1.37
CA ASN A 118 12.13 1.67 -1.48
C ASN A 118 12.17 0.13 -1.48
N GLY A 119 11.31 -0.53 -0.70
CA GLY A 119 11.17 -1.99 -0.68
C GLY A 119 10.63 -2.53 -2.00
N ILE A 120 9.55 -1.93 -2.48
CA ILE A 120 8.85 -2.34 -3.71
C ILE A 120 9.72 -2.20 -4.96
N ILE A 121 10.48 -1.12 -5.10
CA ILE A 121 11.35 -0.90 -6.27
C ILE A 121 12.39 -2.01 -6.43
N ARG A 122 12.90 -2.55 -5.33
CA ARG A 122 13.85 -3.68 -5.36
C ARG A 122 13.24 -4.97 -5.95
N ARG A 123 11.93 -5.08 -5.98
CA ARG A 123 11.19 -6.24 -6.50
C ARG A 123 10.64 -6.01 -7.93
N GLN A 124 10.96 -4.87 -8.55
CA GLN A 124 10.54 -4.57 -9.92
C GLN A 124 11.27 -5.48 -10.91
N GLY A 125 10.52 -6.24 -11.70
CA GLY A 125 11.05 -7.13 -12.71
C GLY A 125 11.73 -6.39 -13.87
N LYS A 126 12.47 -7.14 -14.70
CA LYS A 126 13.21 -6.58 -15.85
C LYS A 126 12.31 -5.82 -16.84
N ARG A 127 11.06 -6.30 -17.03
CA ARG A 127 10.05 -5.66 -17.91
C ARG A 127 9.30 -4.50 -17.24
N GLY A 128 9.66 -4.10 -16.02
CA GLY A 128 9.01 -3.01 -15.29
C GLY A 128 7.80 -3.42 -14.46
N LEU A 129 7.36 -4.66 -14.55
CA LEU A 129 6.20 -5.18 -13.83
C LEU A 129 6.61 -5.84 -12.51
N TRP A 130 5.66 -5.96 -11.60
CA TRP A 130 5.81 -6.71 -10.35
C TRP A 130 5.02 -8.01 -10.40
N HIS A 131 5.49 -8.98 -9.65
CA HIS A 131 4.92 -10.33 -9.63
C HIS A 131 3.76 -10.44 -8.64
N GLN A 132 2.87 -11.42 -8.86
CA GLN A 132 1.73 -11.72 -7.98
C GLN A 132 2.17 -11.95 -6.53
N ILE A 133 3.32 -12.59 -6.34
CA ILE A 133 4.02 -12.73 -5.05
C ILE A 133 5.37 -12.03 -5.20
N LEU A 134 5.60 -10.99 -4.41
CA LEU A 134 6.66 -10.01 -4.66
C LEU A 134 8.09 -10.55 -4.53
N ASP A 135 8.29 -11.54 -3.67
CA ASP A 135 9.57 -12.24 -3.47
C ASP A 135 9.74 -13.51 -4.34
N ARG A 136 8.77 -13.78 -5.23
CA ARG A 136 8.75 -14.98 -6.10
C ARG A 136 8.76 -14.57 -7.58
N PRO A 137 9.94 -14.29 -8.16
CA PRO A 137 10.05 -13.91 -9.56
C PRO A 137 9.72 -15.06 -10.55
N ASP A 138 9.49 -16.27 -10.06
CA ASP A 138 9.04 -17.42 -10.81
C ASP A 138 7.50 -17.46 -11.03
N VAL A 139 6.73 -16.66 -10.29
CA VAL A 139 5.29 -16.50 -10.56
C VAL A 139 5.06 -15.41 -11.62
N TYR A 140 3.85 -15.38 -12.17
CA TYR A 140 3.52 -14.44 -13.25
C TYR A 140 3.59 -12.96 -12.78
N PRO A 141 3.99 -12.02 -13.67
CA PRO A 141 3.85 -10.59 -13.42
C PRO A 141 2.37 -10.21 -13.44
N GLU A 142 1.95 -9.37 -12.49
CA GLU A 142 0.55 -9.07 -12.25
C GLU A 142 0.25 -7.60 -12.55
N ALA A 143 -0.74 -7.36 -13.44
CA ALA A 143 -1.04 -6.03 -13.96
C ALA A 143 -1.56 -5.07 -12.89
N SER A 144 -2.45 -5.52 -11.99
CA SER A 144 -3.10 -4.62 -11.04
C SER A 144 -2.12 -4.07 -10.02
N CYS A 145 -1.28 -4.90 -9.39
CA CYS A 145 -0.26 -4.40 -8.46
C CYS A 145 0.77 -3.51 -9.16
N SER A 146 1.14 -3.89 -10.41
CA SER A 146 2.06 -3.07 -11.22
C SER A 146 1.48 -1.69 -11.51
N GLY A 147 0.18 -1.59 -11.81
CA GLY A 147 -0.53 -0.33 -11.99
C GLY A 147 -0.54 0.52 -10.72
N MET A 148 -0.89 -0.09 -9.58
CA MET A 148 -0.92 0.58 -8.28
C MET A 148 0.46 1.13 -7.89
N PHE A 149 1.51 0.32 -7.98
CA PHE A 149 2.87 0.76 -7.65
C PHE A 149 3.37 1.86 -8.58
N THR A 150 3.13 1.71 -9.89
CA THR A 150 3.49 2.71 -10.89
C THR A 150 2.83 4.07 -10.59
N TYR A 151 1.51 4.05 -10.32
CA TYR A 151 0.77 5.26 -9.95
C TYR A 151 1.34 5.90 -8.69
N CYS A 152 1.51 5.12 -7.61
CA CYS A 152 2.00 5.65 -6.34
C CYS A 152 3.40 6.25 -6.46
N ILE A 153 4.32 5.58 -7.16
CA ILE A 153 5.69 6.09 -7.39
C ILE A 153 5.65 7.42 -8.16
N LEU A 154 4.93 7.47 -9.30
CA LEU A 154 4.89 8.69 -10.12
C LEU A 154 4.17 9.84 -9.39
N LYS A 155 3.08 9.56 -8.67
CA LYS A 155 2.42 10.56 -7.84
C LYS A 155 3.35 11.07 -6.76
N GLY A 156 4.08 10.21 -6.06
CA GLY A 156 5.03 10.63 -5.04
C GLY A 156 6.14 11.53 -5.55
N VAL A 157 6.64 11.27 -6.76
CA VAL A 157 7.61 12.17 -7.42
C VAL A 157 6.97 13.52 -7.77
N ASN A 158 5.76 13.50 -8.33
CA ASN A 158 5.05 14.72 -8.73
C ASN A 158 4.69 15.61 -7.52
N GLU A 159 4.36 15.02 -6.38
CA GLU A 159 4.04 15.74 -5.14
C GLU A 159 5.29 16.13 -4.33
N GLY A 160 6.49 15.75 -4.78
CA GLY A 160 7.74 15.99 -4.04
C GLY A 160 7.92 15.12 -2.79
N TRP A 161 7.14 14.06 -2.64
CA TRP A 161 7.28 13.09 -1.55
C TRP A 161 8.47 12.15 -1.76
N LEU A 162 8.79 11.89 -3.01
CA LEU A 162 9.95 11.12 -3.46
C LEU A 162 10.92 11.99 -4.25
N ASP A 163 12.20 11.63 -4.19
CA ASP A 163 13.22 12.22 -5.04
C ASP A 163 12.99 11.89 -6.53
N SER A 164 13.45 12.77 -7.41
CA SER A 164 13.28 12.61 -8.86
C SER A 164 13.92 11.33 -9.43
N SER A 165 14.90 10.73 -8.75
CA SER A 165 15.51 9.46 -9.14
C SER A 165 14.52 8.30 -9.19
N PHE A 166 13.40 8.39 -8.45
CA PHE A 166 12.34 7.39 -8.48
C PHE A 166 11.50 7.43 -9.76
N HIS A 167 11.57 8.52 -10.53
CA HIS A 167 10.82 8.68 -11.79
C HIS A 167 11.11 7.56 -12.81
N GLU A 168 12.35 7.09 -12.87
CA GLU A 168 12.73 6.01 -13.78
C GLU A 168 11.98 4.71 -13.47
N ALA A 169 11.89 4.32 -12.20
CA ALA A 169 11.15 3.11 -11.79
C ALA A 169 9.65 3.22 -12.14
N GLY A 170 9.04 4.37 -11.87
CA GLY A 170 7.65 4.63 -12.25
C GLY A 170 7.43 4.57 -13.77
N THR A 171 8.28 5.24 -14.56
CA THR A 171 8.21 5.24 -16.02
C THR A 171 8.44 3.85 -16.61
N LYS A 172 9.36 3.07 -16.03
CA LYS A 172 9.61 1.68 -16.42
C LYS A 172 8.37 0.80 -16.14
N GLY A 173 7.69 1.02 -14.98
CA GLY A 173 6.42 0.37 -14.66
C GLY A 173 5.34 0.68 -15.68
N TRP A 174 5.17 1.95 -16.03
CA TRP A 174 4.22 2.39 -17.04
C TRP A 174 4.47 1.72 -18.40
N ARG A 175 5.73 1.71 -18.89
CA ARG A 175 6.10 1.04 -20.14
C ARG A 175 5.81 -0.46 -20.10
N GLY A 176 6.07 -1.11 -18.95
CA GLY A 176 5.73 -2.52 -18.75
C GLY A 176 4.22 -2.77 -18.86
N LEU A 177 3.39 -1.92 -18.26
CA LEU A 177 1.93 -2.01 -18.34
C LEU A 177 1.41 -1.87 -19.76
N LEU A 178 1.98 -0.95 -20.55
CA LEU A 178 1.59 -0.77 -21.95
C LEU A 178 1.82 -2.04 -22.79
N THR A 179 2.76 -2.91 -22.41
CA THR A 179 2.97 -4.19 -23.11
C THR A 179 1.90 -5.23 -22.85
N LEU A 180 1.04 -5.00 -21.86
CA LEU A 180 -0.09 -5.87 -21.52
C LEU A 180 -1.41 -5.42 -22.13
N VAL A 181 -1.43 -4.28 -22.80
CA VAL A 181 -2.65 -3.73 -23.44
C VAL A 181 -2.66 -4.16 -24.90
N ASN A 182 -3.73 -4.83 -25.34
CA ASN A 182 -3.95 -5.19 -26.73
C ASN A 182 -4.51 -4.01 -27.55
N ASP A 183 -4.71 -4.21 -28.85
CA ASP A 183 -5.23 -3.17 -29.76
C ASP A 183 -6.68 -2.76 -29.44
N GLU A 184 -7.44 -3.61 -28.75
CA GLU A 184 -8.79 -3.35 -28.26
C GLU A 184 -8.80 -2.57 -26.93
N GLY A 185 -7.64 -2.34 -26.31
CA GLY A 185 -7.49 -1.66 -25.03
C GLY A 185 -7.71 -2.56 -23.81
N GLU A 186 -7.72 -3.86 -23.98
CA GLU A 186 -7.87 -4.85 -22.91
C GLU A 186 -6.49 -5.25 -22.35
N ILE A 187 -6.46 -5.59 -21.07
CA ILE A 187 -5.27 -6.15 -20.41
C ILE A 187 -5.24 -7.67 -20.63
N THR A 188 -4.16 -8.18 -21.19
CA THR A 188 -3.93 -9.59 -21.51
C THR A 188 -2.87 -10.23 -20.64
#